data_16c3c428c0e22913cac40ed25907db02
#
_entry.id   16c3c428c0e22913cac40ed25907db02
#
_cell.length_a   1.000
_cell.length_b   1.000
_cell.length_c   1.000
_cell.angle_alpha   90.00
_cell.angle_beta   90.00
_cell.angle_gamma   90.00
#
_symmetry.space_group_name_H-M   'P 1'
#
loop_
_entity.id
_entity.type
_entity.pdbx_description
1 polymer ?
#
loop_
_entity_poly.entity_id
_entity_poly.type
_entity_poly.pdbx_seq_one_letter_code
_entity_poly.pdbx_strand_id
1 'polypeptide(L)'
;MRVQFFASCLVELLRPDVATAAQRALRAAGHEPEALVGATCCGQPAYNAGYRAEAQRVARRTLRALGDDDRPCVVASGSCATMMSHHWPELFEGTPEEIAARRAAGRTEELTAFMTTAGSDTAPDGGAGHDDQTGGPETSRAGGPAAVIVHDSCHALRELGAGATVRRALADAGHPTRSAEGSERCCGFGGSFSVKLPAVSVAMADEKLDSFVATGCEQVTSCDLSCLLHLQGRARRRGLGLRFDHVATLLGRET
;
A
#
# COMPACT_ATOMS: atom_id res chain seq x y z
N MET A 1 -2.64 -14.05 -16.56
CA MET A 1 -2.40 -12.97 -17.56
C MET A 1 -1.04 -12.29 -17.29
N ARG A 2 -0.40 -11.68 -18.32
CA ARG A 2 0.83 -10.89 -18.12
C ARG A 2 0.49 -9.51 -17.57
N VAL A 3 1.24 -9.06 -16.55
CA VAL A 3 1.06 -7.75 -15.91
C VAL A 3 2.40 -7.04 -15.77
N GLN A 4 2.42 -5.71 -15.88
CA GLN A 4 3.57 -4.92 -15.49
C GLN A 4 3.60 -4.79 -13.96
N PHE A 5 4.76 -4.91 -13.34
CA PHE A 5 4.91 -4.82 -11.90
C PHE A 5 5.83 -3.68 -11.50
N PHE A 6 5.30 -2.73 -10.72
CA PHE A 6 6.03 -1.60 -10.17
C PHE A 6 6.25 -1.77 -8.66
N ALA A 7 7.49 -2.07 -8.28
CA ALA A 7 7.85 -2.33 -6.88
C ALA A 7 7.80 -1.11 -5.97
N SER A 8 7.88 0.08 -6.49
CA SER A 8 8.16 1.36 -5.82
C SER A 8 9.62 1.55 -5.37
N CYS A 9 10.05 2.82 -5.32
CA CYS A 9 11.44 3.15 -5.00
C CYS A 9 11.86 2.71 -3.58
N LEU A 10 10.98 2.81 -2.60
CA LEU A 10 11.29 2.40 -1.22
C LEU A 10 11.38 0.88 -1.10
N VAL A 11 10.53 0.14 -1.81
CA VAL A 11 10.58 -1.31 -1.83
C VAL A 11 11.90 -1.79 -2.46
N GLU A 12 12.24 -1.28 -3.64
CA GLU A 12 13.48 -1.68 -4.31
C GLU A 12 14.74 -1.38 -3.49
N LEU A 13 14.76 -0.20 -2.84
CA LEU A 13 15.95 0.25 -2.13
C LEU A 13 16.10 -0.37 -0.74
N LEU A 14 15.01 -0.54 0.02
CA LEU A 14 15.07 -0.87 1.44
C LEU A 14 14.54 -2.28 1.77
N ARG A 15 13.62 -2.80 0.97
CA ARG A 15 12.97 -4.10 1.21
C ARG A 15 12.68 -4.83 -0.12
N PRO A 16 13.72 -5.22 -0.89
CA PRO A 16 13.55 -5.96 -2.14
C PRO A 16 12.84 -7.31 -1.96
N ASP A 17 12.87 -7.87 -0.75
CA ASP A 17 12.10 -9.04 -0.37
C ASP A 17 10.58 -8.84 -0.55
N VAL A 18 10.07 -7.64 -0.32
CA VAL A 18 8.64 -7.29 -0.56
C VAL A 18 8.29 -7.39 -2.05
N ALA A 19 9.18 -6.91 -2.94
CA ALA A 19 8.96 -7.03 -4.38
C ALA A 19 8.93 -8.51 -4.82
N THR A 20 9.84 -9.31 -4.30
CA THR A 20 9.90 -10.74 -4.56
C THR A 20 8.63 -11.45 -4.06
N ALA A 21 8.17 -11.13 -2.86
CA ALA A 21 6.95 -11.69 -2.29
C ALA A 21 5.70 -11.29 -3.09
N ALA A 22 5.59 -10.01 -3.49
CA ALA A 22 4.49 -9.54 -4.33
C ALA A 22 4.41 -10.28 -5.68
N GLN A 23 5.56 -10.45 -6.34
CA GLN A 23 5.61 -11.20 -7.61
C GLN A 23 5.27 -12.68 -7.40
N ARG A 24 5.67 -13.27 -6.27
CA ARG A 24 5.31 -14.65 -5.93
C ARG A 24 3.80 -14.78 -5.71
N ALA A 25 3.19 -13.87 -4.96
CA ALA A 25 1.74 -13.85 -4.75
C ALA A 25 0.98 -13.72 -6.08
N LEU A 26 1.41 -12.84 -6.98
CA LEU A 26 0.83 -12.71 -8.32
C LEU A 26 0.96 -13.99 -9.15
N ARG A 27 2.11 -14.68 -9.10
CA ARG A 27 2.29 -15.97 -9.80
C ARG A 27 1.41 -17.06 -9.22
N ALA A 28 1.26 -17.12 -7.90
CA ALA A 28 0.36 -18.06 -7.24
C ALA A 28 -1.11 -17.83 -7.64
N ALA A 29 -1.49 -16.58 -7.92
CA ALA A 29 -2.79 -16.20 -8.44
C ALA A 29 -2.95 -16.38 -9.98
N GLY A 30 -1.97 -17.03 -10.66
CA GLY A 30 -2.04 -17.33 -12.10
C GLY A 30 -1.64 -16.16 -13.02
N HIS A 31 -0.93 -15.14 -12.50
CA HIS A 31 -0.43 -14.03 -13.28
C HIS A 31 1.07 -14.14 -13.55
N GLU A 32 1.53 -13.45 -14.58
CA GLU A 32 2.95 -13.38 -14.96
C GLU A 32 3.45 -11.94 -14.76
N PRO A 33 3.98 -11.58 -13.57
CA PRO A 33 4.49 -10.24 -13.33
C PRO A 33 5.83 -10.02 -14.01
N GLU A 34 5.90 -8.96 -14.81
CA GLU A 34 7.11 -8.43 -15.43
C GLU A 34 7.56 -7.18 -14.66
N ALA A 35 8.75 -7.20 -14.07
CA ALA A 35 9.30 -6.04 -13.38
C ALA A 35 9.48 -4.85 -14.35
N LEU A 36 9.07 -3.68 -13.94
CA LEU A 36 9.14 -2.47 -14.74
C LEU A 36 10.58 -1.91 -14.76
N VAL A 37 11.37 -2.37 -15.70
CA VAL A 37 12.79 -1.98 -15.82
C VAL A 37 12.91 -0.51 -16.21
N GLY A 38 13.78 0.23 -15.51
CA GLY A 38 14.04 1.65 -15.76
C GLY A 38 13.07 2.61 -15.07
N ALA A 39 12.02 2.11 -14.43
CA ALA A 39 11.19 2.89 -13.52
C ALA A 39 12.01 3.34 -12.30
N THR A 40 11.60 4.44 -11.67
CA THR A 40 12.30 4.95 -10.48
C THR A 40 11.31 5.28 -9.36
N CYS A 41 10.54 6.33 -9.49
CA CYS A 41 9.64 6.82 -8.46
C CYS A 41 8.33 7.31 -9.10
N CYS A 42 7.21 7.18 -8.41
CA CYS A 42 5.92 7.73 -8.84
C CYS A 42 5.85 9.27 -8.80
N GLY A 43 6.79 9.93 -8.11
CA GLY A 43 6.81 11.39 -7.94
C GLY A 43 6.09 11.90 -6.69
N GLN A 44 5.42 11.06 -5.92
CA GLN A 44 4.61 11.45 -4.77
C GLN A 44 5.34 12.32 -3.72
N PRO A 45 6.59 12.03 -3.30
CA PRO A 45 7.25 12.85 -2.28
C PRO A 45 7.40 14.32 -2.66
N ALA A 46 7.74 14.58 -3.93
CA ALA A 46 7.84 15.95 -4.45
C ALA A 46 6.44 16.57 -4.63
N TYR A 47 5.47 15.80 -5.13
CA TYR A 47 4.09 16.24 -5.30
C TYR A 47 3.48 16.69 -3.96
N ASN A 48 3.56 15.86 -2.92
CA ASN A 48 3.05 16.19 -1.58
C ASN A 48 3.76 17.39 -0.93
N ALA A 49 4.97 17.69 -1.34
CA ALA A 49 5.72 18.86 -0.88
C ALA A 49 5.44 20.14 -1.69
N GLY A 50 4.58 20.07 -2.72
CA GLY A 50 4.23 21.18 -3.60
C GLY A 50 5.22 21.43 -4.74
N TYR A 51 6.23 20.59 -4.91
CA TYR A 51 7.25 20.69 -5.97
C TYR A 51 6.77 19.99 -7.25
N ARG A 52 5.82 20.60 -7.95
CA ARG A 52 5.14 19.99 -9.12
C ARG A 52 6.11 19.68 -10.26
N ALA A 53 7.02 20.58 -10.59
CA ALA A 53 8.00 20.39 -11.67
C ALA A 53 8.96 19.23 -11.38
N GLU A 54 9.41 19.12 -10.14
CA GLU A 54 10.25 18.02 -9.67
C GLU A 54 9.50 16.69 -9.68
N ALA A 55 8.24 16.70 -9.26
CA ALA A 55 7.37 15.53 -9.32
C ALA A 55 7.20 15.03 -10.76
N GLN A 56 6.92 15.93 -11.71
CA GLN A 56 6.86 15.61 -13.15
C GLN A 56 8.19 15.01 -13.64
N ARG A 57 9.32 15.66 -13.32
CA ARG A 57 10.64 15.20 -13.78
C ARG A 57 10.96 13.79 -13.33
N VAL A 58 10.64 13.46 -12.08
CA VAL A 58 10.88 12.12 -11.52
C VAL A 58 9.88 11.11 -12.10
N ALA A 59 8.59 11.44 -12.12
CA ALA A 59 7.52 10.57 -12.61
C ALA A 59 7.65 10.23 -14.11
N ARG A 60 8.17 11.16 -14.94
CA ARG A 60 8.42 10.91 -16.38
C ARG A 60 9.24 9.68 -16.64
N ARG A 61 10.20 9.35 -15.78
CA ARG A 61 11.04 8.17 -15.98
C ARG A 61 10.23 6.89 -15.80
N THR A 62 9.39 6.83 -14.78
CA THR A 62 8.48 5.71 -14.57
C THR A 62 7.40 5.64 -15.66
N LEU A 63 6.86 6.79 -16.09
CA LEU A 63 5.89 6.85 -17.18
C LEU A 63 6.47 6.32 -18.50
N ARG A 64 7.71 6.68 -18.83
CA ARG A 64 8.41 6.14 -20.02
C ARG A 64 8.66 4.63 -19.92
N ALA A 65 8.99 4.13 -18.74
CA ALA A 65 9.17 2.71 -18.51
C ALA A 65 7.88 1.90 -18.68
N LEU A 66 6.71 2.49 -18.33
CA LEU A 66 5.40 1.91 -18.60
C LEU A 66 5.12 1.79 -20.10
N GLY A 67 5.61 2.72 -20.92
CA GLY A 67 5.41 2.74 -22.36
C GLY A 67 3.95 2.80 -22.80
N ASP A 68 3.71 2.45 -24.04
CA ASP A 68 2.37 2.39 -24.66
C ASP A 68 1.69 1.01 -24.46
N ASP A 69 2.06 0.31 -23.44
CA ASP A 69 1.51 -1.00 -23.06
C ASP A 69 0.10 -0.84 -22.48
N ASP A 70 -0.81 -1.75 -22.81
CA ASP A 70 -2.19 -1.75 -22.29
C ASP A 70 -2.38 -2.75 -21.12
N ARG A 71 -1.36 -3.52 -20.78
CA ARG A 71 -1.41 -4.48 -19.66
C ARG A 71 -1.61 -3.74 -18.34
N PRO A 72 -2.33 -4.33 -17.37
CA PRO A 72 -2.42 -3.78 -16.03
C PRO A 72 -1.03 -3.52 -15.44
N CYS A 73 -0.88 -2.39 -14.74
CA CYS A 73 0.28 -2.06 -13.95
C CYS A 73 -0.03 -2.29 -12.46
N VAL A 74 0.48 -3.37 -11.91
CA VAL A 74 0.27 -3.72 -10.50
C VAL A 74 1.37 -3.08 -9.64
N VAL A 75 0.95 -2.35 -8.61
CA VAL A 75 1.83 -1.55 -7.76
C VAL A 75 1.84 -2.10 -6.33
N ALA A 76 3.02 -2.44 -5.83
CA ALA A 76 3.20 -2.92 -4.45
C ALA A 76 3.32 -1.76 -3.44
N SER A 77 2.46 -0.75 -3.54
CA SER A 77 2.39 0.38 -2.61
C SER A 77 1.11 1.17 -2.87
N GLY A 78 0.22 1.26 -1.90
CA GLY A 78 -1.05 1.98 -2.03
C GLY A 78 -0.86 3.46 -2.36
N SER A 79 0.09 4.12 -1.71
CA SER A 79 0.38 5.54 -1.97
C SER A 79 0.96 5.80 -3.36
N CYS A 80 1.79 4.88 -3.90
CA CYS A 80 2.26 4.98 -5.28
C CYS A 80 1.15 4.69 -6.28
N ALA A 81 0.30 3.70 -6.02
CA ALA A 81 -0.87 3.40 -6.86
C ALA A 81 -1.80 4.63 -6.93
N THR A 82 -2.13 5.24 -5.80
CA THR A 82 -2.88 6.50 -5.74
C THR A 82 -2.23 7.61 -6.57
N MET A 83 -0.92 7.82 -6.41
CA MET A 83 -0.21 8.85 -7.17
C MET A 83 -0.32 8.62 -8.67
N MET A 84 -0.16 7.38 -9.13
CA MET A 84 -0.16 7.04 -10.54
C MET A 84 -1.58 7.04 -11.13
N SER A 85 -2.58 6.51 -10.42
CA SER A 85 -3.95 6.38 -10.93
C SER A 85 -4.76 7.68 -10.80
N HIS A 86 -4.58 8.47 -9.73
CA HIS A 86 -5.40 9.65 -9.43
C HIS A 86 -4.69 10.97 -9.72
N HIS A 87 -3.39 11.08 -9.40
CA HIS A 87 -2.69 12.37 -9.47
C HIS A 87 -1.85 12.59 -10.72
N TRP A 88 -1.44 11.54 -11.45
CA TRP A 88 -0.72 11.73 -12.71
C TRP A 88 -1.55 12.44 -13.79
N PRO A 89 -2.86 12.17 -13.98
CA PRO A 89 -3.68 12.94 -14.92
C PRO A 89 -3.58 14.45 -14.71
N GLU A 90 -3.69 14.90 -13.46
CA GLU A 90 -3.56 16.30 -13.08
C GLU A 90 -2.09 16.79 -13.13
N LEU A 91 -1.15 15.97 -12.66
CA LEU A 91 0.27 16.31 -12.62
C LEU A 91 0.80 16.62 -14.02
N PHE A 92 0.37 15.88 -15.04
CA PHE A 92 0.82 16.02 -16.42
C PHE A 92 -0.13 16.83 -17.32
N GLU A 93 -1.18 17.41 -16.77
CA GLU A 93 -2.10 18.26 -17.53
C GLU A 93 -1.37 19.40 -18.25
N GLY A 94 -1.67 19.61 -19.53
CA GLY A 94 -1.02 20.61 -20.37
C GLY A 94 0.43 20.29 -20.78
N THR A 95 0.92 19.08 -20.46
CA THR A 95 2.27 18.64 -20.92
C THR A 95 2.16 17.67 -22.09
N PRO A 96 3.25 17.44 -22.85
CA PRO A 96 3.27 16.44 -23.92
C PRO A 96 2.96 15.01 -23.44
N GLU A 97 3.16 14.74 -22.16
CA GLU A 97 2.92 13.42 -21.56
C GLU A 97 1.51 13.21 -21.03
N GLU A 98 0.60 14.18 -21.16
CA GLU A 98 -0.75 14.10 -20.57
C GLU A 98 -1.52 12.85 -21.00
N ILE A 99 -1.54 12.55 -22.30
CA ILE A 99 -2.26 11.38 -22.83
C ILE A 99 -1.67 10.07 -22.28
N ALA A 100 -0.34 9.97 -22.26
CA ALA A 100 0.33 8.81 -21.71
C ALA A 100 0.07 8.63 -20.19
N ALA A 101 0.03 9.74 -19.45
CA ALA A 101 -0.26 9.74 -18.02
C ALA A 101 -1.70 9.29 -17.74
N ARG A 102 -2.69 9.78 -18.49
CA ARG A 102 -4.09 9.35 -18.37
C ARG A 102 -4.27 7.86 -18.70
N ARG A 103 -3.59 7.37 -19.75
CA ARG A 103 -3.60 5.95 -20.11
C ARG A 103 -2.97 5.09 -19.01
N ALA A 104 -1.81 5.47 -18.51
CA ALA A 104 -1.14 4.78 -17.40
C ALA A 104 -2.01 4.77 -16.14
N ALA A 105 -2.68 5.88 -15.82
CA ALA A 105 -3.59 5.98 -14.68
C ALA A 105 -4.74 4.98 -14.76
N GLY A 106 -5.37 4.84 -15.93
CA GLY A 106 -6.51 3.94 -16.12
C GLY A 106 -6.21 2.45 -16.02
N ARG A 107 -4.92 2.06 -16.00
CA ARG A 107 -4.49 0.65 -15.88
C ARG A 107 -3.60 0.36 -14.67
N THR A 108 -3.46 1.34 -13.77
CA THR A 108 -2.68 1.21 -12.54
C THR A 108 -3.56 0.76 -11.39
N GLU A 109 -3.21 -0.34 -10.77
CA GLU A 109 -3.92 -0.91 -9.62
C GLU A 109 -2.96 -1.24 -8.47
N GLU A 110 -3.46 -1.11 -7.25
CA GLU A 110 -2.75 -1.58 -6.06
C GLU A 110 -2.80 -3.12 -6.00
N LEU A 111 -1.75 -3.75 -5.50
CA LEU A 111 -1.58 -5.20 -5.46
C LEU A 111 -2.79 -5.95 -4.92
N THR A 112 -3.32 -5.56 -3.75
CA THR A 112 -4.45 -6.29 -3.12
C THR A 112 -5.75 -6.03 -3.85
N ALA A 113 -5.96 -4.84 -4.39
CA ALA A 113 -7.10 -4.52 -5.22
C ALA A 113 -7.09 -5.38 -6.49
N PHE A 114 -5.96 -5.43 -7.20
CA PHE A 114 -5.81 -6.27 -8.39
C PHE A 114 -6.06 -7.76 -8.09
N MET A 115 -5.50 -8.30 -7.02
CA MET A 115 -5.67 -9.72 -6.67
C MET A 115 -7.09 -10.07 -6.29
N THR A 116 -7.84 -9.16 -5.65
CA THR A 116 -9.23 -9.42 -5.25
C THR A 116 -10.24 -9.22 -6.37
N THR A 117 -9.97 -8.33 -7.34
CA THR A 117 -10.82 -8.13 -8.52
C THR A 117 -10.62 -9.22 -9.56
N ALA A 118 -9.40 -9.67 -9.79
CA ALA A 118 -9.09 -10.73 -10.74
C ALA A 118 -9.64 -12.12 -10.32
N GLY A 119 -10.01 -12.29 -9.05
CA GLY A 119 -10.62 -13.52 -8.52
C GLY A 119 -12.16 -13.53 -8.52
N SER A 120 -12.82 -12.43 -8.86
CA SER A 120 -14.27 -12.32 -8.87
C SER A 120 -14.76 -11.93 -10.27
N ASP A 121 -15.44 -12.88 -10.95
CA ASP A 121 -16.23 -12.61 -12.17
C ASP A 121 -17.51 -11.76 -11.89
N THR A 122 -17.63 -11.18 -10.69
CA THR A 122 -18.73 -10.31 -10.31
C THR A 122 -18.24 -8.87 -10.19
N ALA A 123 -18.80 -8.00 -11.03
CA ALA A 123 -18.57 -6.55 -11.00
C ALA A 123 -18.73 -5.98 -9.57
N PRO A 124 -17.95 -4.96 -9.18
CA PRO A 124 -18.12 -4.32 -7.90
C PRO A 124 -19.46 -3.56 -7.89
N ASP A 125 -20.39 -4.04 -7.08
CA ASP A 125 -21.58 -3.28 -6.75
C ASP A 125 -21.15 -2.09 -5.88
N GLY A 126 -21.34 -0.89 -6.36
CA GLY A 126 -20.94 0.35 -5.72
C GLY A 126 -21.81 0.67 -4.49
N GLY A 127 -21.56 -0.04 -3.42
CA GLY A 127 -22.18 0.16 -2.11
C GLY A 127 -21.15 0.58 -1.09
N ALA A 128 -21.04 1.87 -0.80
CA ALA A 128 -20.39 2.39 0.40
C ALA A 128 -21.22 1.98 1.64
N GLY A 129 -21.07 0.73 2.04
CA GLY A 129 -21.58 0.22 3.32
C GLY A 129 -20.47 0.25 4.35
N HIS A 130 -20.54 1.22 5.25
CA HIS A 130 -19.76 1.25 6.48
C HIS A 130 -20.41 0.24 7.45
N ASP A 131 -20.11 -1.05 7.28
CA ASP A 131 -20.47 -2.03 8.30
C ASP A 131 -19.43 -1.96 9.42
N ASP A 132 -19.78 -1.17 10.43
CA ASP A 132 -19.17 -1.18 11.75
C ASP A 132 -19.48 -2.53 12.44
N GLN A 133 -18.65 -3.54 12.17
CA GLN A 133 -18.63 -4.73 13.01
C GLN A 133 -17.66 -4.48 14.18
N THR A 134 -18.15 -3.79 15.19
CA THR A 134 -17.59 -3.84 16.54
C THR A 134 -17.76 -5.25 17.10
N GLY A 135 -16.91 -6.16 16.64
CA GLY A 135 -16.73 -7.48 17.26
C GLY A 135 -16.05 -7.29 18.62
N GLY A 136 -16.79 -7.56 19.69
CA GLY A 136 -16.24 -7.68 21.03
C GLY A 136 -15.09 -8.67 21.12
N PRO A 137 -14.38 -8.80 22.27
CA PRO A 137 -13.18 -9.62 22.40
C PRO A 137 -13.53 -11.10 22.17
N GLU A 138 -13.42 -11.56 20.93
CA GLU A 138 -13.38 -13.00 20.68
C GLU A 138 -12.07 -13.55 21.22
N THR A 139 -12.18 -14.28 22.31
CA THR A 139 -11.09 -15.08 22.87
C THR A 139 -10.57 -16.00 21.76
N SER A 140 -9.30 -15.77 21.35
CA SER A 140 -8.62 -16.60 20.36
C SER A 140 -8.71 -18.06 20.79
N ARG A 141 -9.34 -18.90 19.94
CA ARG A 141 -9.26 -20.36 20.07
C ARG A 141 -7.78 -20.74 20.00
N ALA A 142 -7.32 -21.41 21.02
CA ALA A 142 -5.94 -21.94 21.07
C ALA A 142 -5.71 -22.84 19.83
N GLY A 143 -4.75 -22.42 18.94
CA GLY A 143 -4.30 -23.19 17.79
C GLY A 143 -4.49 -22.61 16.40
N GLY A 144 -5.16 -21.44 16.25
CA GLY A 144 -5.29 -20.75 14.97
C GLY A 144 -4.13 -19.76 14.69
N PRO A 145 -3.95 -19.30 13.44
CA PRO A 145 -2.97 -18.28 13.12
C PRO A 145 -3.27 -16.98 13.90
N ALA A 146 -2.21 -16.34 14.41
CA ALA A 146 -2.33 -15.10 15.16
C ALA A 146 -2.93 -13.99 14.27
N ALA A 147 -3.86 -13.21 14.82
CA ALA A 147 -4.47 -12.11 14.10
C ALA A 147 -3.46 -11.00 13.78
N VAL A 148 -3.62 -10.38 12.61
CA VAL A 148 -2.75 -9.31 12.11
C VAL A 148 -3.48 -7.97 12.19
N ILE A 149 -2.81 -6.94 12.71
CA ILE A 149 -3.32 -5.58 12.70
C ILE A 149 -3.10 -4.99 11.31
N VAL A 150 -4.17 -4.46 10.69
CA VAL A 150 -4.05 -3.72 9.43
C VAL A 150 -3.91 -2.23 9.72
N HIS A 151 -2.79 -1.64 9.30
CA HIS A 151 -2.66 -0.19 9.21
C HIS A 151 -3.17 0.29 7.86
N ASP A 152 -4.27 1.00 7.86
CA ASP A 152 -4.83 1.61 6.65
C ASP A 152 -4.00 2.84 6.27
N SER A 153 -3.27 2.74 5.15
CA SER A 153 -2.56 3.88 4.58
C SER A 153 -3.54 4.96 4.15
N CYS A 154 -3.29 6.20 4.54
CA CYS A 154 -4.25 7.29 4.32
C CYS A 154 -4.59 7.53 2.83
N HIS A 155 -3.62 7.41 1.93
CA HIS A 155 -3.85 7.53 0.48
C HIS A 155 -4.63 6.32 -0.05
N ALA A 156 -4.19 5.10 0.27
CA ALA A 156 -4.86 3.90 -0.18
C ALA A 156 -6.31 3.81 0.34
N LEU A 157 -6.54 4.19 1.59
CA LEU A 157 -7.87 4.16 2.18
C LEU A 157 -8.81 5.19 1.56
N ARG A 158 -8.37 6.47 1.47
CA ARG A 158 -9.26 7.58 1.12
C ARG A 158 -9.48 7.74 -0.38
N GLU A 159 -8.51 7.34 -1.19
CA GLU A 159 -8.53 7.57 -2.63
C GLU A 159 -8.77 6.28 -3.42
N LEU A 160 -8.26 5.13 -2.93
CA LEU A 160 -8.47 3.84 -3.60
C LEU A 160 -9.54 2.96 -2.92
N GLY A 161 -10.00 3.28 -1.71
CA GLY A 161 -10.88 2.41 -0.95
C GLY A 161 -10.23 1.06 -0.55
N ALA A 162 -8.89 1.00 -0.55
CA ALA A 162 -8.13 -0.25 -0.44
C ALA A 162 -8.21 -0.96 0.93
N GLY A 163 -8.84 -0.36 1.93
CA GLY A 163 -8.96 -0.99 3.25
C GLY A 163 -9.68 -2.35 3.23
N ALA A 164 -10.74 -2.45 2.44
CA ALA A 164 -11.49 -3.70 2.26
C ALA A 164 -10.70 -4.74 1.47
N THR A 165 -10.01 -4.34 0.39
CA THR A 165 -9.22 -5.25 -0.45
C THR A 165 -8.03 -5.84 0.28
N VAL A 166 -7.34 -5.05 1.12
CA VAL A 166 -6.25 -5.53 1.98
C VAL A 166 -6.74 -6.62 2.94
N ARG A 167 -7.87 -6.36 3.62
CA ARG A 167 -8.44 -7.33 4.56
C ARG A 167 -8.94 -8.60 3.86
N ARG A 168 -9.57 -8.43 2.69
CA ARG A 168 -10.03 -9.56 1.87
C ARG A 168 -8.86 -10.43 1.42
N ALA A 169 -7.83 -9.85 0.85
CA ALA A 169 -6.65 -10.58 0.40
C ALA A 169 -5.97 -11.34 1.55
N LEU A 170 -5.90 -10.75 2.75
CA LEU A 170 -5.37 -11.41 3.94
C LEU A 170 -6.26 -12.57 4.40
N ALA A 171 -7.57 -12.40 4.40
CA ALA A 171 -8.52 -13.46 4.77
C ALA A 171 -8.44 -14.65 3.80
N ASP A 172 -8.40 -14.40 2.50
CA ASP A 172 -8.24 -15.41 1.45
C ASP A 172 -6.91 -16.18 1.59
N ALA A 173 -5.87 -15.52 2.12
CA ALA A 173 -4.57 -16.13 2.46
C ALA A 173 -4.53 -16.77 3.87
N GLY A 174 -5.66 -16.85 4.57
CA GLY A 174 -5.75 -17.48 5.89
C GLY A 174 -5.23 -16.64 7.06
N HIS A 175 -5.06 -15.33 6.88
CA HIS A 175 -4.63 -14.41 7.93
C HIS A 175 -5.83 -13.66 8.54
N PRO A 176 -6.29 -14.02 9.75
CA PRO A 176 -7.34 -13.25 10.43
C PRO A 176 -6.83 -11.84 10.72
N THR A 177 -7.68 -10.84 10.53
CA THR A 177 -7.32 -9.45 10.76
C THR A 177 -8.00 -8.88 12.00
N ARG A 178 -7.36 -7.90 12.64
CA ARG A 178 -7.92 -7.11 13.72
C ARG A 178 -7.76 -5.63 13.43
N SER A 179 -8.85 -4.88 13.59
CA SER A 179 -8.82 -3.42 13.52
C SER A 179 -8.39 -2.84 14.87
N ALA A 180 -7.50 -1.85 14.82
CA ALA A 180 -7.18 -1.03 16.00
C ALA A 180 -8.08 0.20 16.00
N GLU A 181 -8.32 0.79 17.16
CA GLU A 181 -9.03 2.07 17.25
C GLU A 181 -8.28 3.14 16.45
N GLY A 182 -8.99 3.93 15.65
CA GLY A 182 -8.39 4.93 14.78
C GLY A 182 -7.46 4.33 13.71
N SER A 183 -7.77 3.13 13.18
CA SER A 183 -6.98 2.49 12.12
C SER A 183 -6.84 3.36 10.88
N GLU A 184 -7.80 4.24 10.61
CA GLU A 184 -7.83 5.20 9.51
C GLU A 184 -6.95 6.45 9.72
N ARG A 185 -6.44 6.69 10.94
CA ARG A 185 -5.57 7.84 11.24
C ARG A 185 -4.22 7.69 10.56
N CYS A 186 -3.64 8.80 10.13
CA CYS A 186 -2.33 8.83 9.48
C CYS A 186 -1.22 8.37 10.44
N CYS A 187 -0.24 7.64 9.89
CA CYS A 187 0.95 7.20 10.65
C CYS A 187 1.93 8.34 11.01
N GLY A 188 1.78 9.52 10.39
CA GLY A 188 2.67 10.66 10.61
C GLY A 188 3.91 10.69 9.71
N PHE A 189 4.10 9.75 8.77
CA PHE A 189 5.26 9.76 7.89
C PHE A 189 5.27 10.96 6.92
N GLY A 190 4.28 11.05 6.02
CA GLY A 190 4.09 12.17 5.08
C GLY A 190 5.32 12.59 4.26
N GLY A 191 6.33 11.73 4.10
CA GLY A 191 7.57 12.05 3.38
C GLY A 191 8.34 13.20 4.04
N SER A 192 8.37 14.37 3.39
CA SER A 192 9.03 15.56 3.93
C SER A 192 8.39 16.11 5.22
N PHE A 193 7.14 15.77 5.50
CA PHE A 193 6.43 16.17 6.72
C PHE A 193 7.13 15.67 7.99
N SER A 194 7.55 14.41 8.02
CA SER A 194 8.23 13.81 9.17
C SER A 194 9.58 14.45 9.47
N VAL A 195 10.21 15.09 8.46
CA VAL A 195 11.47 15.82 8.62
C VAL A 195 11.21 17.28 9.02
N LYS A 196 10.22 17.94 8.41
CA LYS A 196 9.91 19.35 8.67
C LYS A 196 9.17 19.57 9.99
N LEU A 197 8.34 18.61 10.41
CA LEU A 197 7.51 18.68 11.62
C LEU A 197 7.70 17.43 12.49
N PRO A 198 8.94 17.12 12.94
CA PRO A 198 9.25 15.85 13.59
C PRO A 198 8.48 15.64 14.89
N ALA A 199 8.22 16.67 15.68
CA ALA A 199 7.47 16.52 16.92
C ALA A 199 6.02 16.08 16.68
N VAL A 200 5.35 16.64 15.67
CA VAL A 200 3.99 16.28 15.28
C VAL A 200 3.96 14.86 14.70
N SER A 201 4.89 14.54 13.81
CA SER A 201 5.04 13.22 13.20
C SER A 201 5.22 12.13 14.27
N VAL A 202 6.06 12.39 15.27
CA VAL A 202 6.29 11.46 16.38
C VAL A 202 5.03 11.29 17.23
N ALA A 203 4.31 12.37 17.56
CA ALA A 203 3.08 12.30 18.33
C ALA A 203 2.01 11.45 17.61
N MET A 204 1.85 11.64 16.29
CA MET A 204 0.94 10.83 15.46
C MET A 204 1.34 9.34 15.46
N ALA A 205 2.65 9.06 15.34
CA ALA A 205 3.14 7.69 15.39
C ALA A 205 2.93 7.04 16.77
N ASP A 206 3.13 7.80 17.84
CA ASP A 206 2.92 7.30 19.21
C ASP A 206 1.46 6.94 19.47
N GLU A 207 0.53 7.81 19.13
CA GLU A 207 -0.91 7.54 19.25
C GLU A 207 -1.31 6.28 18.46
N LYS A 208 -0.78 6.14 17.25
CA LYS A 208 -1.03 4.97 16.41
C LYS A 208 -0.46 3.68 17.02
N LEU A 209 0.75 3.72 17.55
CA LEU A 209 1.37 2.57 18.19
C LEU A 209 0.66 2.17 19.48
N ASP A 210 0.15 3.14 20.25
CA ASP A 210 -0.64 2.87 21.46
C ASP A 210 -1.92 2.11 21.11
N SER A 211 -2.61 2.51 20.04
CA SER A 211 -3.80 1.80 19.55
C SER A 211 -3.49 0.37 19.10
N PHE A 212 -2.30 0.14 18.49
CA PHE A 212 -1.88 -1.21 18.11
C PHE A 212 -1.60 -2.08 19.32
N VAL A 213 -0.86 -1.57 20.31
CA VAL A 213 -0.58 -2.29 21.55
C VAL A 213 -1.87 -2.67 22.28
N ALA A 214 -2.87 -1.78 22.28
CA ALA A 214 -4.17 -2.04 22.93
C ALA A 214 -4.94 -3.22 22.30
N THR A 215 -4.64 -3.61 21.06
CA THR A 215 -5.26 -4.80 20.44
C THR A 215 -4.78 -6.12 21.01
N GLY A 216 -3.63 -6.15 21.67
CA GLY A 216 -2.96 -7.38 22.12
C GLY A 216 -2.32 -8.21 20.99
N CYS A 217 -2.35 -7.75 19.73
CA CYS A 217 -1.69 -8.41 18.61
C CYS A 217 -0.27 -7.84 18.44
N GLU A 218 0.65 -8.69 17.99
CA GLU A 218 2.05 -8.30 17.81
C GLU A 218 2.42 -7.96 16.35
N GLN A 219 1.64 -8.46 15.38
CA GLN A 219 1.95 -8.30 13.97
C GLN A 219 1.12 -7.19 13.34
N VAL A 220 1.80 -6.24 12.70
CA VAL A 220 1.20 -5.11 11.96
C VAL A 220 1.52 -5.25 10.49
N THR A 221 0.52 -5.04 9.63
CA THR A 221 0.70 -5.01 8.18
C THR A 221 0.10 -3.78 7.55
N SER A 222 0.55 -3.45 6.34
CA SER A 222 0.02 -2.39 5.49
C SER A 222 0.42 -2.64 4.04
N CYS A 223 -0.31 -2.03 3.11
CA CYS A 223 0.09 -1.95 1.71
C CYS A 223 1.14 -0.85 1.42
N ASP A 224 1.56 -0.07 2.42
CA ASP A 224 2.55 1.00 2.27
C ASP A 224 3.77 0.79 3.15
N LEU A 225 4.90 0.47 2.51
CA LEU A 225 6.17 0.26 3.19
C LEU A 225 6.65 1.51 3.96
N SER A 226 6.38 2.71 3.44
CA SER A 226 6.76 3.97 4.08
C SER A 226 6.15 4.14 5.47
N CYS A 227 4.87 3.82 5.63
CA CYS A 227 4.18 3.82 6.92
C CYS A 227 4.78 2.79 7.86
N LEU A 228 5.02 1.57 7.37
CA LEU A 228 5.59 0.49 8.18
C LEU A 228 6.99 0.83 8.69
N LEU A 229 7.86 1.38 7.84
CA LEU A 229 9.22 1.79 8.24
C LEU A 229 9.20 2.89 9.31
N HIS A 230 8.32 3.88 9.15
CA HIS A 230 8.16 4.96 10.11
C HIS A 230 7.69 4.45 11.47
N LEU A 231 6.61 3.67 11.50
CA LEU A 231 6.05 3.08 12.72
C LEU A 231 7.02 2.09 13.36
N GLN A 232 7.69 1.24 12.58
CA GLN A 232 8.71 0.30 13.07
C GLN A 232 9.88 1.02 13.73
N GLY A 233 10.38 2.10 13.11
CA GLY A 233 11.45 2.90 13.67
C GLY A 233 11.06 3.52 15.03
N ARG A 234 9.82 4.00 15.15
CA ARG A 234 9.31 4.56 16.39
C ARG A 234 9.02 3.47 17.45
N ALA A 235 8.45 2.35 17.06
CA ALA A 235 8.20 1.21 17.94
C ALA A 235 9.50 0.68 18.58
N ARG A 236 10.57 0.54 17.78
CA ARG A 236 11.90 0.14 18.27
C ARG A 236 12.44 1.12 19.32
N ARG A 237 12.31 2.42 19.10
CA ARG A 237 12.75 3.45 20.08
C ARG A 237 11.95 3.42 21.37
N ARG A 238 10.70 2.96 21.32
CA ARG A 238 9.83 2.79 22.49
C ARG A 238 9.96 1.41 23.16
N GLY A 239 10.74 0.50 22.59
CA GLY A 239 10.89 -0.87 23.12
C GLY A 239 9.62 -1.72 22.97
N LEU A 240 8.75 -1.41 21.99
CA LEU A 240 7.52 -2.17 21.72
C LEU A 240 7.85 -3.46 20.94
N GLY A 241 7.26 -4.59 21.35
CA GLY A 241 7.43 -5.90 20.71
C GLY A 241 6.68 -6.10 19.39
N LEU A 242 6.25 -5.03 18.73
CA LEU A 242 5.49 -5.09 17.46
C LEU A 242 6.39 -5.45 16.27
N ARG A 243 5.89 -6.33 15.42
CA ARG A 243 6.50 -6.73 14.15
C ARG A 243 5.77 -6.09 12.98
N PHE A 244 6.50 -5.65 11.98
CA PHE A 244 5.96 -4.91 10.83
C PHE A 244 6.33 -5.62 9.53
N ASP A 245 5.34 -6.14 8.84
CA ASP A 245 5.49 -6.80 7.55
C ASP A 245 4.58 -6.16 6.50
N HIS A 246 5.08 -6.00 5.29
CA HIS A 246 4.26 -5.55 4.17
C HIS A 246 3.24 -6.62 3.80
N VAL A 247 2.02 -6.24 3.39
CA VAL A 247 0.96 -7.19 3.03
C VAL A 247 1.44 -8.22 2.01
N ALA A 248 2.21 -7.81 1.01
CA ALA A 248 2.78 -8.72 0.02
C ALA A 248 3.62 -9.86 0.62
N THR A 249 4.32 -9.59 1.74
CA THR A 249 5.14 -10.59 2.43
C THR A 249 4.26 -11.68 3.06
N LEU A 250 3.06 -11.32 3.53
CA LEU A 250 2.10 -12.27 4.07
C LEU A 250 1.44 -13.10 2.97
N LEU A 251 1.07 -12.43 1.85
CA LEU A 251 0.43 -13.09 0.70
C LEU A 251 1.37 -14.00 -0.08
N GLY A 252 2.68 -13.70 -0.13
CA GLY A 252 3.67 -14.45 -0.88
C GLY A 252 4.42 -15.51 -0.05
N ARG A 253 3.95 -15.85 1.16
CA ARG A 253 4.51 -16.98 1.93
C ARG A 253 4.13 -18.30 1.26
N GLU A 254 5.09 -19.21 1.15
CA GLU A 254 4.83 -20.59 0.79
C GLU A 254 4.11 -21.26 1.98
N THR A 255 2.93 -21.81 1.73
CA THR A 255 2.19 -22.66 2.70
C THR A 255 2.83 -24.02 2.81
#